data_d7439f281625e03b698c8e53eda0ca14
#
_entry.id   d7439f281625e03b698c8e53eda0ca14
#
_cell.length_a   1.000
_cell.length_b   1.000
_cell.length_c   1.000
_cell.angle_alpha   90.00
_cell.angle_beta   90.00
_cell.angle_gamma   90.00
#
_symmetry.space_group_name_H-M   'P 1'
#
loop_
_entity.id
_entity.type
_entity.pdbx_description
1 polymer ?
#
loop_
_entity_poly.entity_id
_entity_poly.type
_entity_poly.pdbx_seq_one_letter_code
_entity_poly.pdbx_strand_id
1 'polypeptide(L)'
;LHGVGASVVNALSEKMVVEVSRAGYVWRQSYLRGEPTGPVEKTVPTTKTGTKSTFWLDPEIFTETTEIDVDIVATRFREMAFLNKGLKIILHDEKDTGKDETFHYEGGIASYVAFLNHNRTVMFDEPIYMEKIIDKIKVEVAMQYTDSYNESILSFANNINTHQGGTHLTGFRNAITRVLNDYARTNKILKDSEQNLSGDDVREGLTAIVSVKIENPEFEGQTKEKLGNSEVMPAVQDVVKEKLQEWLEFNPKLAKLIIEKTLQAQRAREAARKARELTRRKSVLENSTLCLLYT
;
A
#
# COMPACT_ATOMS: atom_id res chain seq x y z
N LEU A 1 7.96 12.99 13.26
CA LEU A 1 8.19 13.78 12.04
C LEU A 1 9.55 14.44 12.13
N HIS A 2 10.49 14.09 11.27
CA HIS A 2 11.87 14.59 11.37
C HIS A 2 12.08 15.97 10.73
N GLY A 3 11.11 16.51 10.01
CA GLY A 3 11.14 17.87 9.47
C GLY A 3 12.25 18.18 8.44
N VAL A 4 13.03 17.18 8.03
CA VAL A 4 14.22 17.38 7.18
C VAL A 4 13.93 17.45 5.68
N GLY A 5 12.72 17.08 5.22
CA GLY A 5 12.42 16.99 3.78
C GLY A 5 12.61 18.31 3.04
N ALA A 6 12.06 19.40 3.56
CA ALA A 6 12.21 20.73 2.95
C ALA A 6 13.69 21.20 2.99
N SER A 7 14.42 20.89 4.06
CA SER A 7 15.85 21.24 4.18
C SER A 7 16.70 20.45 3.18
N VAL A 8 16.36 19.18 2.93
CA VAL A 8 17.05 18.36 1.92
C VAL A 8 16.78 18.89 0.52
N VAL A 9 15.53 19.22 0.18
CA VAL A 9 15.21 19.84 -1.12
C VAL A 9 15.98 21.14 -1.30
N ASN A 10 16.06 21.98 -0.26
CA ASN A 10 16.85 23.22 -0.31
C ASN A 10 18.34 22.96 -0.54
N ALA A 11 18.93 22.00 0.18
CA ALA A 11 20.36 21.66 0.05
C ALA A 11 20.72 21.05 -1.33
N LEU A 12 19.77 20.37 -1.98
CA LEU A 12 19.93 19.76 -3.31
C LEU A 12 19.53 20.71 -4.45
N SER A 13 19.17 21.95 -4.15
CA SER A 13 18.76 22.94 -5.14
C SER A 13 19.86 23.98 -5.36
N GLU A 14 20.12 24.30 -6.63
CA GLU A 14 20.93 25.47 -6.97
C GLU A 14 20.30 26.74 -6.40
N LYS A 15 18.97 26.83 -6.51
CA LYS A 15 18.18 27.94 -5.99
C LYS A 15 16.84 27.46 -5.44
N MET A 16 16.40 28.03 -4.33
CA MET A 16 15.07 27.84 -3.78
C MET A 16 14.46 29.17 -3.36
N VAL A 17 13.16 29.35 -3.61
CA VAL A 17 12.37 30.51 -3.18
C VAL A 17 11.14 30.01 -2.45
N VAL A 18 10.93 30.50 -1.24
CA VAL A 18 9.74 30.17 -0.44
C VAL A 18 8.93 31.46 -0.24
N GLU A 19 7.65 31.40 -0.58
CA GLU A 19 6.68 32.49 -0.40
C GLU A 19 5.56 31.99 0.50
N VAL A 20 5.36 32.66 1.65
CA VAL A 20 4.31 32.30 2.62
C VAL A 20 3.29 33.44 2.72
N SER A 21 2.07 33.19 2.30
CA SER A 21 0.94 34.08 2.45
C SER A 21 0.31 33.91 3.83
N ARG A 22 0.57 34.83 4.75
CA ARG A 22 0.11 34.78 6.15
C ARG A 22 0.01 36.17 6.76
N ALA A 23 -0.92 36.35 7.67
CA ALA A 23 -1.11 37.60 8.44
C ALA A 23 -1.21 38.86 7.56
N GLY A 24 -1.95 38.74 6.44
CA GLY A 24 -2.25 39.87 5.54
C GLY A 24 -1.14 40.21 4.54
N TYR A 25 -0.03 39.48 4.53
CA TYR A 25 1.11 39.73 3.66
C TYR A 25 1.72 38.45 3.09
N VAL A 26 2.44 38.59 1.96
CA VAL A 26 3.34 37.56 1.46
C VAL A 26 4.74 37.80 2.05
N TRP A 27 5.28 36.77 2.68
CA TRP A 27 6.63 36.72 3.21
C TRP A 27 7.49 35.88 2.28
N ARG A 28 8.66 36.38 1.89
CA ARG A 28 9.54 35.74 0.91
C ARG A 28 10.93 35.54 1.49
N GLN A 29 11.52 34.39 1.21
CA GLN A 29 12.93 34.11 1.46
C GLN A 29 13.51 33.32 0.30
N SER A 30 14.75 33.67 -0.10
CA SER A 30 15.49 33.01 -1.15
C SER A 30 16.72 32.31 -0.61
N TYR A 31 17.10 31.22 -1.26
CA TYR A 31 18.25 30.40 -0.87
C TYR A 31 19.07 30.07 -2.12
N LEU A 32 20.39 29.91 -1.94
CA LEU A 32 21.32 29.37 -2.92
C LEU A 32 22.07 28.20 -2.26
N ARG A 33 21.95 27.00 -2.84
CA ARG A 33 22.59 25.77 -2.36
C ARG A 33 22.42 25.55 -0.85
N GLY A 34 21.21 25.71 -0.37
CA GLY A 34 20.86 25.53 1.06
C GLY A 34 21.02 26.78 1.94
N GLU A 35 21.83 27.77 1.53
CA GLU A 35 22.11 28.94 2.32
C GLU A 35 21.17 30.11 2.02
N PRO A 36 20.63 30.81 3.02
CA PRO A 36 19.76 31.96 2.81
C PRO A 36 20.54 33.13 2.20
N THR A 37 19.98 33.78 1.18
CA THR A 37 20.60 34.93 0.53
C THR A 37 20.37 36.26 1.26
N GLY A 38 19.49 36.24 2.26
CA GLY A 38 19.14 37.43 3.06
C GLY A 38 18.08 37.10 4.13
N PRO A 39 17.63 38.09 4.89
CA PRO A 39 16.53 37.90 5.84
C PRO A 39 15.21 37.66 5.14
N VAL A 40 14.18 37.22 5.89
CA VAL A 40 12.81 37.10 5.41
C VAL A 40 12.27 38.50 5.08
N GLU A 41 11.79 38.67 3.87
CA GLU A 41 11.24 39.93 3.36
C GLU A 41 9.72 39.95 3.40
N LYS A 42 9.13 41.02 3.89
CA LYS A 42 7.71 41.30 3.79
C LYS A 42 7.46 41.98 2.44
N THR A 43 6.67 41.35 1.56
CA THR A 43 6.50 41.84 0.19
C THR A 43 5.12 42.50 -0.02
N VAL A 44 4.17 41.81 -0.64
CA VAL A 44 2.88 42.37 -1.05
C VAL A 44 1.76 42.00 -0.06
N PRO A 45 0.74 42.88 0.14
CA PRO A 45 -0.42 42.53 0.92
C PRO A 45 -1.23 41.43 0.22
N THR A 46 -1.85 40.54 1.00
CA THR A 46 -2.70 39.46 0.49
C THR A 46 -3.78 39.08 1.48
N THR A 47 -4.94 38.67 0.99
CA THR A 47 -6.00 38.04 1.77
C THR A 47 -5.95 36.53 1.76
N LYS A 48 -5.10 35.96 0.90
CA LYS A 48 -4.92 34.51 0.76
C LYS A 48 -4.02 33.95 1.86
N THR A 49 -4.17 32.66 2.13
CA THR A 49 -3.27 31.88 2.97
C THR A 49 -2.69 30.73 2.18
N GLY A 50 -1.44 30.38 2.42
CA GLY A 50 -0.78 29.26 1.74
C GLY A 50 0.72 29.45 1.65
N THR A 51 1.38 28.41 1.09
CA THR A 51 2.84 28.41 0.86
C THR A 51 3.10 28.03 -0.59
N LYS A 52 4.03 28.76 -1.23
CA LYS A 52 4.58 28.43 -2.54
C LYS A 52 6.08 28.20 -2.38
N SER A 53 6.53 27.01 -2.73
CA SER A 53 7.95 26.66 -2.79
C SER A 53 8.34 26.44 -4.25
N THR A 54 9.35 27.19 -4.70
CA THR A 54 9.90 27.06 -6.04
C THR A 54 11.36 26.68 -5.91
N PHE A 55 11.82 25.66 -6.63
CA PHE A 55 13.20 25.21 -6.57
C PHE A 55 13.71 24.79 -7.93
N TRP A 56 14.99 24.89 -8.11
CA TRP A 56 15.74 24.46 -9.30
C TRP A 56 16.79 23.46 -8.84
N LEU A 57 16.78 22.26 -9.45
CA LEU A 57 17.74 21.20 -9.14
C LEU A 57 19.16 21.65 -9.46
N ASP A 58 20.12 21.35 -8.58
CA ASP A 58 21.51 21.71 -8.79
C ASP A 58 22.18 20.75 -9.79
N PRO A 59 22.61 21.23 -10.98
CA PRO A 59 23.26 20.39 -11.98
C PRO A 59 24.63 19.86 -11.56
N GLU A 60 25.27 20.44 -10.52
CA GLU A 60 26.49 19.90 -9.96
C GLU A 60 26.26 18.64 -9.12
N ILE A 61 25.03 18.49 -8.58
CA ILE A 61 24.60 17.31 -7.80
C ILE A 61 23.91 16.31 -8.72
N PHE A 62 22.97 16.78 -9.54
CA PHE A 62 22.20 15.97 -10.49
C PHE A 62 22.87 15.99 -11.87
N THR A 63 23.98 15.26 -11.99
CA THR A 63 24.83 15.27 -13.19
C THR A 63 24.25 14.54 -14.39
N GLU A 64 23.33 13.59 -14.18
CA GLU A 64 22.72 12.82 -15.27
C GLU A 64 21.53 13.57 -15.89
N THR A 65 20.65 14.12 -15.04
CA THR A 65 19.50 14.90 -15.49
C THR A 65 18.98 15.80 -14.37
N THR A 66 18.49 16.98 -14.74
CA THR A 66 17.72 17.88 -13.88
C THR A 66 16.23 17.88 -14.26
N GLU A 67 15.82 17.03 -15.20
CA GLU A 67 14.42 16.91 -15.58
C GLU A 67 13.64 16.03 -14.61
N ILE A 68 12.44 16.49 -14.26
CA ILE A 68 11.53 15.74 -13.39
C ILE A 68 10.68 14.83 -14.28
N ASP A 69 10.64 13.54 -13.94
CA ASP A 69 9.74 12.57 -14.56
C ASP A 69 8.32 12.80 -14.06
N VAL A 70 7.46 13.33 -14.92
CA VAL A 70 6.09 13.72 -14.61
C VAL A 70 5.22 12.50 -14.28
N ASP A 71 5.45 11.33 -14.90
CA ASP A 71 4.67 10.12 -14.65
C ASP A 71 4.94 9.55 -13.26
N ILE A 72 6.20 9.63 -12.80
CA ILE A 72 6.57 9.25 -11.42
C ILE A 72 5.87 10.18 -10.42
N VAL A 73 5.89 11.49 -10.67
CA VAL A 73 5.23 12.49 -9.81
C VAL A 73 3.72 12.27 -9.80
N ALA A 74 3.08 12.08 -10.97
CA ALA A 74 1.65 11.82 -11.11
C ALA A 74 1.24 10.56 -10.35
N THR A 75 2.01 9.47 -10.47
CA THR A 75 1.78 8.23 -9.72
C THR A 75 1.80 8.47 -8.21
N ARG A 76 2.80 9.22 -7.72
CA ARG A 76 2.92 9.52 -6.29
C ARG A 76 1.81 10.45 -5.79
N PHE A 77 1.41 11.44 -6.58
CA PHE A 77 0.30 12.33 -6.23
C PHE A 77 -1.04 11.58 -6.17
N ARG A 78 -1.25 10.64 -7.08
CA ARG A 78 -2.42 9.75 -7.09
C ARG A 78 -2.46 8.89 -5.81
N GLU A 79 -1.35 8.26 -5.43
CA GLU A 79 -1.25 7.52 -4.17
C GLU A 79 -1.59 8.40 -2.95
N MET A 80 -0.99 9.59 -2.89
CA MET A 80 -1.22 10.53 -1.77
C MET A 80 -2.68 10.98 -1.70
N ALA A 81 -3.34 11.23 -2.83
CA ALA A 81 -4.74 11.62 -2.88
C ALA A 81 -5.66 10.48 -2.43
N PHE A 82 -5.37 9.23 -2.80
CA PHE A 82 -6.11 8.06 -2.31
C PHE A 82 -5.92 7.81 -0.81
N LEU A 83 -4.71 7.99 -0.29
CA LEU A 83 -4.40 7.77 1.13
C LEU A 83 -4.97 8.86 2.06
N ASN A 84 -5.39 10.00 1.50
CA ASN A 84 -5.90 11.13 2.28
C ASN A 84 -7.23 11.61 1.68
N LYS A 85 -8.33 11.09 2.20
CA LYS A 85 -9.70 11.46 1.77
C LYS A 85 -9.87 12.98 1.76
N GLY A 86 -10.42 13.53 0.68
CA GLY A 86 -10.68 14.95 0.52
C GLY A 86 -9.46 15.80 0.14
N LEU A 87 -8.25 15.23 0.08
CA LEU A 87 -7.08 15.91 -0.43
C LEU A 87 -7.20 16.07 -1.95
N LYS A 88 -7.13 17.31 -2.41
CA LYS A 88 -7.06 17.64 -3.84
C LYS A 88 -5.65 18.04 -4.21
N ILE A 89 -5.05 17.33 -5.17
CA ILE A 89 -3.74 17.65 -5.74
C ILE A 89 -3.93 17.95 -7.22
N ILE A 90 -3.34 19.03 -7.70
CA ILE A 90 -3.35 19.41 -9.10
C ILE A 90 -1.89 19.37 -9.58
N LEU A 91 -1.63 18.60 -10.61
CA LEU A 91 -0.36 18.57 -11.32
C LEU A 91 -0.54 19.35 -12.62
N HIS A 92 0.31 20.35 -12.83
CA HIS A 92 0.35 21.15 -14.05
C HIS A 92 1.75 20.99 -14.68
N ASP A 93 1.80 20.45 -15.90
CA ASP A 93 3.03 20.35 -16.67
C ASP A 93 3.03 21.44 -17.76
N GLU A 94 3.91 22.43 -17.60
CA GLU A 94 4.06 23.54 -18.57
C GLU A 94 4.74 23.09 -19.89
N LYS A 95 5.42 21.91 -19.89
CA LYS A 95 6.09 21.38 -21.09
C LYS A 95 5.09 20.66 -22.03
N ASP A 96 4.09 19.98 -21.47
CA ASP A 96 3.09 19.23 -22.24
C ASP A 96 1.77 20.00 -22.34
N THR A 97 1.67 20.95 -23.28
CA THR A 97 0.43 21.62 -23.73
C THR A 97 -0.48 22.18 -22.63
N GLY A 98 0.00 22.38 -21.41
CA GLY A 98 -0.77 22.94 -20.29
C GLY A 98 -1.89 22.03 -19.77
N LYS A 99 -1.72 20.72 -19.82
CA LYS A 99 -2.71 19.76 -19.34
C LYS A 99 -2.64 19.65 -17.81
N ASP A 100 -3.71 20.04 -17.15
CA ASP A 100 -3.86 19.81 -15.70
C ASP A 100 -4.37 18.42 -15.42
N GLU A 101 -3.69 17.66 -14.57
CA GLU A 101 -4.18 16.42 -13.99
C GLU A 101 -4.61 16.67 -12.53
N THR A 102 -5.86 16.35 -12.21
CA THR A 102 -6.41 16.55 -10.87
C THR A 102 -6.63 15.20 -10.19
N PHE A 103 -6.03 15.05 -9.02
CA PHE A 103 -6.18 13.88 -8.16
C PHE A 103 -7.03 14.26 -6.96
N HIS A 104 -8.23 13.67 -6.85
CA HIS A 104 -9.16 13.92 -5.74
C HIS A 104 -10.10 12.72 -5.59
N TYR A 105 -9.99 12.00 -4.47
CA TYR A 105 -10.71 10.75 -4.26
C TYR A 105 -11.41 10.72 -2.90
N GLU A 106 -12.72 10.91 -2.90
CA GLU A 106 -13.55 10.91 -1.68
C GLU A 106 -13.65 9.52 -1.03
N GLY A 107 -13.57 8.44 -1.80
CA GLY A 107 -13.63 7.06 -1.30
C GLY A 107 -12.32 6.55 -0.67
N GLY A 108 -11.24 7.34 -0.71
CA GLY A 108 -9.97 6.98 -0.07
C GLY A 108 -9.38 5.67 -0.59
N ILE A 109 -8.88 4.82 0.32
CA ILE A 109 -8.22 3.56 -0.06
C ILE A 109 -9.17 2.53 -0.67
N ALA A 110 -10.48 2.61 -0.44
CA ALA A 110 -11.45 1.76 -1.13
C ALA A 110 -11.49 2.10 -2.64
N SER A 111 -11.52 3.39 -2.99
CA SER A 111 -11.39 3.83 -4.38
C SER A 111 -10.03 3.44 -4.98
N TYR A 112 -8.98 3.38 -4.16
CA TYR A 112 -7.67 2.94 -4.64
C TYR A 112 -7.65 1.45 -5.00
N VAL A 113 -8.28 0.58 -4.20
CA VAL A 113 -8.45 -0.85 -4.55
C VAL A 113 -9.26 -0.99 -5.84
N ALA A 114 -10.37 -0.26 -5.99
CA ALA A 114 -11.15 -0.26 -7.22
C ALA A 114 -10.32 0.22 -8.43
N PHE A 115 -9.50 1.26 -8.26
CA PHE A 115 -8.57 1.72 -9.29
C PHE A 115 -7.54 0.66 -9.68
N LEU A 116 -6.94 -0.06 -8.72
CA LEU A 116 -6.00 -1.14 -9.00
C LEU A 116 -6.64 -2.31 -9.76
N ASN A 117 -7.94 -2.49 -9.59
CA ASN A 117 -8.71 -3.57 -10.21
C ASN A 117 -9.49 -3.14 -11.47
N HIS A 118 -9.34 -1.89 -11.95
CA HIS A 118 -10.15 -1.37 -13.06
C HIS A 118 -10.08 -2.17 -14.36
N ASN A 119 -8.97 -2.89 -14.59
CA ASN A 119 -8.76 -3.77 -15.74
C ASN A 119 -8.84 -5.27 -15.39
N ARG A 120 -9.44 -5.63 -14.24
CA ARG A 120 -9.57 -7.02 -13.77
C ARG A 120 -11.03 -7.37 -13.57
N THR A 121 -11.38 -8.64 -13.69
CA THR A 121 -12.70 -9.13 -13.33
C THR A 121 -12.80 -9.25 -11.81
N VAL A 122 -13.59 -8.37 -11.19
CA VAL A 122 -13.83 -8.39 -9.75
C VAL A 122 -14.95 -9.39 -9.40
N MET A 123 -14.86 -10.01 -8.23
CA MET A 123 -15.89 -10.96 -7.75
C MET A 123 -17.10 -10.26 -7.15
N PHE A 124 -16.97 -9.00 -6.75
CA PHE A 124 -18.03 -8.13 -6.22
C PHE A 124 -17.64 -6.67 -6.45
N ASP A 125 -18.64 -5.81 -6.63
CA ASP A 125 -18.42 -4.44 -7.13
C ASP A 125 -17.73 -3.53 -6.10
N GLU A 126 -18.16 -3.55 -4.84
CA GLU A 126 -17.66 -2.66 -3.80
C GLU A 126 -16.55 -3.32 -2.97
N PRO A 127 -15.34 -2.72 -2.87
CA PRO A 127 -14.29 -3.21 -1.99
C PRO A 127 -14.74 -3.25 -0.52
N ILE A 128 -14.33 -4.27 0.19
CA ILE A 128 -14.51 -4.37 1.65
C ILE A 128 -13.64 -3.30 2.29
N TYR A 129 -14.23 -2.43 3.10
CA TYR A 129 -13.53 -1.37 3.81
C TYR A 129 -13.66 -1.53 5.31
N MET A 130 -12.55 -1.41 6.00
CA MET A 130 -12.44 -1.55 7.46
C MET A 130 -11.63 -0.39 8.02
N GLU A 131 -12.13 0.26 9.05
CA GLU A 131 -11.44 1.36 9.74
C GLU A 131 -11.72 1.29 11.24
N LYS A 132 -10.66 1.47 12.05
CA LYS A 132 -10.78 1.65 13.50
C LYS A 132 -9.50 2.28 14.06
N ILE A 133 -9.66 2.97 15.18
CA ILE A 133 -8.53 3.49 15.97
C ILE A 133 -8.41 2.62 17.23
N ILE A 134 -7.22 2.06 17.46
CA ILE A 134 -6.85 1.28 18.65
C ILE A 134 -5.57 1.92 19.21
N ASP A 135 -5.61 2.32 20.49
CA ASP A 135 -4.45 2.87 21.22
C ASP A 135 -3.68 3.95 20.42
N LYS A 136 -4.42 4.89 19.79
CA LYS A 136 -3.90 5.97 18.91
C LYS A 136 -3.35 5.50 17.57
N ILE A 137 -3.41 4.22 17.26
CA ILE A 137 -3.07 3.68 15.94
C ILE A 137 -4.34 3.69 15.11
N LYS A 138 -4.37 4.51 14.07
CA LYS A 138 -5.45 4.45 13.08
C LYS A 138 -5.11 3.37 12.07
N VAL A 139 -5.98 2.38 11.95
CA VAL A 139 -5.88 1.28 10.98
C VAL A 139 -6.96 1.45 9.94
N GLU A 140 -6.60 1.46 8.67
CA GLU A 140 -7.49 1.44 7.52
C GLU A 140 -7.09 0.28 6.61
N VAL A 141 -8.05 -0.55 6.23
CA VAL A 141 -7.84 -1.64 5.28
C VAL A 141 -8.94 -1.61 4.24
N ALA A 142 -8.57 -1.73 2.96
CA ALA A 142 -9.50 -1.97 1.88
C ALA A 142 -9.06 -3.21 1.12
N MET A 143 -10.01 -4.07 0.71
CA MET A 143 -9.69 -5.29 0.00
C MET A 143 -10.81 -5.73 -0.94
N GLN A 144 -10.44 -6.45 -2.01
CA GLN A 144 -11.35 -6.98 -3.00
C GLN A 144 -10.74 -8.22 -3.67
N TYR A 145 -11.56 -9.21 -3.98
CA TYR A 145 -11.12 -10.39 -4.73
C TYR A 145 -11.40 -10.24 -6.23
N THR A 146 -10.49 -10.76 -7.03
CA THR A 146 -10.58 -10.84 -8.48
C THR A 146 -10.48 -12.30 -8.94
N ASP A 147 -10.71 -12.56 -10.20
CA ASP A 147 -10.52 -13.88 -10.82
C ASP A 147 -9.04 -14.27 -11.03
N SER A 148 -8.10 -13.34 -10.76
CA SER A 148 -6.66 -13.58 -10.93
C SER A 148 -6.11 -14.60 -9.92
N TYR A 149 -4.89 -15.11 -10.19
CA TYR A 149 -4.16 -16.03 -9.30
C TYR A 149 -3.13 -15.33 -8.43
N ASN A 150 -2.78 -14.09 -8.74
CA ASN A 150 -1.75 -13.34 -8.03
C ASN A 150 -2.34 -12.43 -6.95
N GLU A 151 -1.66 -12.33 -5.80
CA GLU A 151 -1.93 -11.30 -4.81
C GLU A 151 -1.38 -9.93 -5.25
N SER A 152 -2.05 -8.86 -4.88
CA SER A 152 -1.62 -7.48 -5.06
C SER A 152 -1.91 -6.71 -3.77
N ILE A 153 -0.93 -6.67 -2.86
CA ILE A 153 -1.10 -6.03 -1.55
C ILE A 153 -0.11 -4.88 -1.42
N LEU A 154 -0.65 -3.67 -1.21
CA LEU A 154 0.12 -2.48 -0.88
C LEU A 154 0.00 -2.18 0.61
N SER A 155 1.10 -1.77 1.22
CA SER A 155 1.12 -1.42 2.64
C SER A 155 1.76 -0.06 2.88
N PHE A 156 1.14 0.72 3.78
CA PHE A 156 1.53 2.09 4.05
C PHE A 156 1.60 2.37 5.56
N ALA A 157 2.61 3.11 5.96
CA ALA A 157 2.74 3.66 7.31
C ALA A 157 2.92 5.18 7.21
N ASN A 158 2.00 5.97 7.79
CA ASN A 158 1.99 7.44 7.68
C ASN A 158 2.13 7.93 6.21
N ASN A 159 1.38 7.33 5.29
CA ASN A 159 1.40 7.59 3.85
C ASN A 159 2.71 7.23 3.12
N ILE A 160 3.63 6.54 3.79
CA ILE A 160 4.87 6.04 3.19
C ILE A 160 4.63 4.60 2.75
N ASN A 161 4.91 4.29 1.49
CA ASN A 161 4.80 2.93 0.97
C ASN A 161 5.92 2.07 1.56
N THR A 162 5.53 0.99 2.24
CA THR A 162 6.45 0.04 2.86
C THR A 162 6.62 -1.18 1.96
N HIS A 163 7.45 -1.07 0.93
CA HIS A 163 7.63 -2.12 -0.09
C HIS A 163 8.07 -3.48 0.48
N GLN A 164 8.83 -3.47 1.58
CA GLN A 164 9.25 -4.66 2.30
C GLN A 164 8.24 -5.08 3.40
N GLY A 165 7.09 -4.40 3.47
CA GLY A 165 6.04 -4.69 4.43
C GLY A 165 6.35 -4.21 5.84
N GLY A 166 6.15 -5.09 6.82
CA GLY A 166 6.34 -4.81 8.24
C GLY A 166 5.23 -5.42 9.09
N THR A 167 5.17 -4.99 10.35
CA THR A 167 4.26 -5.52 11.36
C THR A 167 2.78 -5.38 10.98
N HIS A 168 2.39 -4.27 10.34
CA HIS A 168 1.01 -4.05 9.87
C HIS A 168 0.60 -5.03 8.76
N LEU A 169 1.48 -5.28 7.78
CA LEU A 169 1.21 -6.26 6.72
C LEU A 169 1.17 -7.68 7.25
N THR A 170 2.09 -8.03 8.17
CA THR A 170 2.09 -9.32 8.85
C THR A 170 0.82 -9.52 9.66
N GLY A 171 0.38 -8.50 10.40
CA GLY A 171 -0.88 -8.49 11.14
C GLY A 171 -2.08 -8.76 10.24
N PHE A 172 -2.18 -8.07 9.11
CA PHE A 172 -3.23 -8.27 8.11
C PHE A 172 -3.24 -9.70 7.56
N ARG A 173 -2.09 -10.20 7.08
CA ARG A 173 -1.98 -11.56 6.50
C ARG A 173 -2.38 -12.66 7.48
N ASN A 174 -1.99 -12.53 8.73
CA ASN A 174 -2.35 -13.47 9.78
C ASN A 174 -3.85 -13.42 10.10
N ALA A 175 -4.39 -12.21 10.24
CA ALA A 175 -5.80 -12.01 10.60
C ALA A 175 -6.75 -12.50 9.51
N ILE A 176 -6.54 -12.14 8.25
CA ILE A 176 -7.41 -12.57 7.15
C ILE A 176 -7.42 -14.10 7.01
N THR A 177 -6.25 -14.73 7.15
CA THR A 177 -6.14 -16.20 7.09
C THR A 177 -6.94 -16.85 8.22
N ARG A 178 -6.83 -16.33 9.43
CA ARG A 178 -7.57 -16.83 10.58
C ARG A 178 -9.08 -16.63 10.45
N VAL A 179 -9.51 -15.41 10.13
CA VAL A 179 -10.94 -15.07 10.03
C VAL A 179 -11.65 -15.91 8.98
N LEU A 180 -11.05 -16.10 7.80
CA LEU A 180 -11.67 -16.90 6.73
C LEU A 180 -11.72 -18.39 7.08
N ASN A 181 -10.72 -18.94 7.78
CA ASN A 181 -10.76 -20.31 8.29
C ASN A 181 -11.85 -20.46 9.35
N ASP A 182 -11.92 -19.55 10.33
CA ASP A 182 -12.92 -19.60 11.41
C ASP A 182 -14.33 -19.50 10.83
N TYR A 183 -14.57 -18.58 9.89
CA TYR A 183 -15.85 -18.45 9.20
C TYR A 183 -16.23 -19.70 8.40
N ALA A 184 -15.30 -20.25 7.62
CA ALA A 184 -15.54 -21.45 6.82
C ALA A 184 -15.90 -22.68 7.66
N ARG A 185 -15.29 -22.83 8.83
CA ARG A 185 -15.59 -23.91 9.78
C ARG A 185 -16.92 -23.68 10.50
N THR A 186 -17.16 -22.49 11.04
CA THR A 186 -18.41 -22.16 11.74
C THR A 186 -19.63 -22.39 10.85
N ASN A 187 -19.51 -22.03 9.57
CA ASN A 187 -20.59 -22.21 8.58
C ASN A 187 -20.56 -23.58 7.88
N LYS A 188 -19.73 -24.53 8.31
CA LYS A 188 -19.60 -25.90 7.79
C LYS A 188 -19.29 -25.95 6.28
N ILE A 189 -18.65 -24.91 5.73
CA ILE A 189 -18.17 -24.89 4.34
C ILE A 189 -16.89 -25.71 4.24
N LEU A 190 -16.01 -25.62 5.27
CA LEU A 190 -14.83 -26.46 5.44
C LEU A 190 -15.16 -27.54 6.50
N LYS A 191 -15.01 -28.80 6.15
CA LYS A 191 -15.30 -29.95 7.03
C LYS A 191 -14.19 -30.09 8.09
N ASP A 192 -14.53 -30.64 9.25
CA ASP A 192 -13.55 -30.86 10.35
C ASP A 192 -12.39 -31.77 9.96
N SER A 193 -12.60 -32.68 9.01
CA SER A 193 -11.58 -33.57 8.46
C SER A 193 -10.67 -32.93 7.41
N GLU A 194 -11.00 -31.74 6.90
CA GLU A 194 -10.24 -31.02 5.89
C GLU A 194 -9.19 -30.13 6.55
N GLN A 195 -8.05 -29.92 5.87
CA GLN A 195 -6.99 -29.03 6.35
C GLN A 195 -7.45 -27.58 6.26
N ASN A 196 -6.93 -26.74 7.15
CA ASN A 196 -7.13 -25.31 7.07
C ASN A 196 -6.56 -24.74 5.76
N LEU A 197 -7.20 -23.67 5.27
CA LEU A 197 -6.69 -22.84 4.20
C LEU A 197 -5.33 -22.24 4.61
N SER A 198 -4.34 -22.33 3.76
CA SER A 198 -3.05 -21.66 3.97
C SER A 198 -3.18 -20.16 3.68
N GLY A 199 -2.19 -19.38 4.13
CA GLY A 199 -2.14 -17.97 3.81
C GLY A 199 -2.11 -17.70 2.30
N ASP A 200 -1.43 -18.53 1.53
CA ASP A 200 -1.36 -18.40 0.07
C ASP A 200 -2.70 -18.68 -0.59
N ASP A 201 -3.43 -19.72 -0.13
CA ASP A 201 -4.78 -20.03 -0.63
C ASP A 201 -5.75 -18.85 -0.40
N VAL A 202 -5.66 -18.22 0.77
CA VAL A 202 -6.50 -17.09 1.16
C VAL A 202 -6.19 -15.82 0.37
N ARG A 203 -4.94 -15.64 -0.04
CA ARG A 203 -4.51 -14.42 -0.76
C ARG A 203 -4.53 -14.53 -2.28
N GLU A 204 -4.86 -15.70 -2.83
CA GLU A 204 -4.99 -15.87 -4.27
C GLU A 204 -6.10 -14.95 -4.83
N GLY A 205 -5.72 -14.09 -5.79
CA GLY A 205 -6.61 -13.11 -6.40
C GLY A 205 -7.00 -11.94 -5.50
N LEU A 206 -6.37 -11.79 -4.34
CA LEU A 206 -6.63 -10.69 -3.42
C LEU A 206 -5.91 -9.42 -3.85
N THR A 207 -6.64 -8.32 -4.00
CA THR A 207 -6.12 -6.95 -4.03
C THR A 207 -6.44 -6.29 -2.69
N ALA A 208 -5.43 -5.78 -1.98
CA ALA A 208 -5.64 -5.12 -0.69
C ALA A 208 -4.69 -3.94 -0.47
N ILE A 209 -5.16 -2.99 0.32
CA ILE A 209 -4.37 -1.87 0.82
C ILE A 209 -4.48 -1.86 2.34
N VAL A 210 -3.34 -1.86 3.01
CA VAL A 210 -3.22 -1.78 4.47
C VAL A 210 -2.53 -0.47 4.80
N SER A 211 -3.22 0.45 5.43
CA SER A 211 -2.71 1.76 5.82
C SER A 211 -2.80 1.95 7.33
N VAL A 212 -1.70 2.32 7.95
CA VAL A 212 -1.66 2.66 9.37
C VAL A 212 -1.13 4.07 9.57
N LYS A 213 -1.73 4.80 10.53
CA LYS A 213 -1.23 6.11 10.98
C LYS A 213 -0.91 6.02 12.47
N ILE A 214 0.33 6.32 12.82
CA ILE A 214 0.88 6.21 14.18
C ILE A 214 1.70 7.45 14.53
N GLU A 215 1.76 7.81 15.80
CA GLU A 215 2.48 9.02 16.24
C GLU A 215 3.99 8.88 16.05
N ASN A 216 4.57 7.73 16.41
CA ASN A 216 6.01 7.48 16.39
C ASN A 216 6.34 6.24 15.53
N PRO A 217 6.47 6.37 14.21
CA PRO A 217 6.80 5.26 13.34
C PRO A 217 8.27 4.86 13.48
N GLU A 218 8.52 3.58 13.71
CA GLU A 218 9.85 2.97 13.73
C GLU A 218 10.03 2.15 12.47
N PHE A 219 10.98 2.53 11.63
CA PHE A 219 11.28 1.85 10.38
C PHE A 219 12.63 1.13 10.47
N GLU A 220 12.73 -0.01 9.80
CA GLU A 220 14.02 -0.66 9.57
C GLU A 220 14.77 0.10 8.46
N GLY A 221 15.60 1.05 8.86
CA GLY A 221 16.43 1.85 7.96
C GLY A 221 15.82 3.17 7.46
N GLN A 222 16.68 4.00 6.88
CA GLN A 222 16.34 5.36 6.44
C GLN A 222 15.40 5.40 5.22
N THR A 223 15.39 4.39 4.39
CA THR A 223 14.50 4.28 3.23
C THR A 223 13.05 4.05 3.61
N LYS A 224 12.76 3.74 4.90
CA LYS A 224 11.42 3.56 5.47
C LYS A 224 10.58 2.47 4.77
N GLU A 225 11.24 1.46 4.22
CA GLU A 225 10.59 0.41 3.42
C GLU A 225 9.88 -0.64 4.27
N LYS A 226 10.22 -0.77 5.56
CA LYS A 226 9.65 -1.76 6.46
C LYS A 226 9.33 -1.16 7.81
N LEU A 227 8.08 -1.36 8.28
CA LEU A 227 7.62 -0.90 9.59
C LEU A 227 7.98 -1.92 10.68
N GLY A 228 8.62 -1.45 11.77
CA GLY A 228 9.11 -2.28 12.87
C GLY A 228 8.23 -2.29 14.12
N ASN A 229 7.37 -1.28 14.32
CA ASN A 229 6.52 -1.14 15.52
C ASN A 229 5.76 -2.42 15.90
N SER A 230 6.10 -3.04 17.01
CA SER A 230 5.52 -4.32 17.44
C SER A 230 4.03 -4.22 17.80
N GLU A 231 3.59 -3.10 18.37
CA GLU A 231 2.22 -2.81 18.78
C GLU A 231 1.24 -2.69 17.60
N VAL A 232 1.74 -2.42 16.41
CA VAL A 232 0.91 -2.27 15.20
C VAL A 232 0.35 -3.61 14.73
N MET A 233 1.10 -4.70 14.90
CA MET A 233 0.64 -6.03 14.46
C MET A 233 -0.66 -6.46 15.16
N PRO A 234 -0.75 -6.48 16.49
CA PRO A 234 -2.01 -6.82 17.18
C PRO A 234 -3.13 -5.84 16.88
N ALA A 235 -2.86 -4.53 16.78
CA ALA A 235 -3.87 -3.54 16.43
C ALA A 235 -4.52 -3.83 15.06
N VAL A 236 -3.72 -4.15 14.05
CA VAL A 236 -4.25 -4.53 12.72
C VAL A 236 -5.01 -5.85 12.79
N GLN A 237 -4.50 -6.84 13.56
CA GLN A 237 -5.19 -8.12 13.71
C GLN A 237 -6.57 -7.95 14.32
N ASP A 238 -6.70 -7.13 15.34
CA ASP A 238 -7.97 -6.91 16.05
C ASP A 238 -8.98 -6.18 15.15
N VAL A 239 -8.54 -5.15 14.42
CA VAL A 239 -9.41 -4.44 13.47
C VAL A 239 -9.91 -5.36 12.36
N VAL A 240 -9.00 -6.11 11.74
CA VAL A 240 -9.36 -7.03 10.66
C VAL A 240 -10.26 -8.15 11.17
N LYS A 241 -9.95 -8.72 12.34
CA LYS A 241 -10.78 -9.76 12.92
C LYS A 241 -12.21 -9.26 13.19
N GLU A 242 -12.35 -8.13 13.88
CA GLU A 242 -13.67 -7.59 14.23
C GLU A 242 -14.45 -7.20 12.97
N LYS A 243 -13.86 -6.37 12.10
CA LYS A 243 -14.60 -5.78 10.98
C LYS A 243 -14.82 -6.74 9.81
N LEU A 244 -13.86 -7.62 9.52
CA LEU A 244 -14.04 -8.62 8.48
C LEU A 244 -15.06 -9.69 8.92
N GLN A 245 -15.01 -10.13 10.18
CA GLN A 245 -16.01 -11.07 10.70
C GLN A 245 -17.42 -10.47 10.62
N GLU A 246 -17.61 -9.23 11.08
CA GLU A 246 -18.87 -8.50 10.96
C GLU A 246 -19.34 -8.43 9.50
N TRP A 247 -18.46 -8.07 8.58
CA TRP A 247 -18.79 -7.96 7.15
C TRP A 247 -19.21 -9.31 6.55
N LEU A 248 -18.51 -10.41 6.88
CA LEU A 248 -18.83 -11.75 6.39
C LEU A 248 -20.21 -12.22 6.89
N GLU A 249 -20.57 -11.90 8.12
CA GLU A 249 -21.87 -12.22 8.70
C GLU A 249 -23.02 -11.45 8.02
N PHE A 250 -22.79 -10.17 7.67
CA PHE A 250 -23.78 -9.36 6.96
C PHE A 250 -23.87 -9.68 5.46
N ASN A 251 -22.85 -10.32 4.88
CA ASN A 251 -22.78 -10.61 3.44
C ASN A 251 -22.55 -12.10 3.14
N PRO A 252 -23.43 -13.01 3.61
CA PRO A 252 -23.19 -14.47 3.55
C PRO A 252 -23.01 -15.02 2.12
N LYS A 253 -23.65 -14.39 1.12
CA LYS A 253 -23.49 -14.81 -0.28
C LYS A 253 -22.09 -14.49 -0.80
N LEU A 254 -21.59 -13.29 -0.51
CA LEU A 254 -20.24 -12.86 -0.92
C LEU A 254 -19.16 -13.59 -0.10
N ALA A 255 -19.40 -13.81 1.18
CA ALA A 255 -18.55 -14.63 2.04
C ALA A 255 -18.36 -16.03 1.48
N LYS A 256 -19.48 -16.70 1.06
CA LYS A 256 -19.43 -18.02 0.43
C LYS A 256 -18.59 -17.99 -0.86
N LEU A 257 -18.79 -16.97 -1.70
CA LEU A 257 -18.04 -16.80 -2.95
C LEU A 257 -16.53 -16.69 -2.69
N ILE A 258 -16.11 -15.89 -1.71
CA ILE A 258 -14.72 -15.75 -1.29
C ILE A 258 -14.16 -17.09 -0.82
N ILE A 259 -14.87 -17.79 0.07
CA ILE A 259 -14.43 -19.10 0.59
C ILE A 259 -14.33 -20.15 -0.53
N GLU A 260 -15.27 -20.18 -1.47
CA GLU A 260 -15.22 -21.11 -2.61
C GLU A 260 -13.97 -20.88 -3.47
N LYS A 261 -13.60 -19.61 -3.72
CA LYS A 261 -12.35 -19.29 -4.43
C LYS A 261 -11.13 -19.78 -3.66
N THR A 262 -11.05 -19.52 -2.36
CA THR A 262 -9.90 -19.96 -1.54
C THR A 262 -9.79 -21.49 -1.46
N LEU A 263 -10.91 -22.21 -1.45
CA LEU A 263 -10.96 -23.67 -1.53
C LEU A 263 -10.50 -24.20 -2.91
N GLN A 264 -10.80 -23.49 -3.98
CA GLN A 264 -10.28 -23.84 -5.33
C GLN A 264 -8.76 -23.68 -5.37
N ALA A 265 -8.21 -22.61 -4.81
CA ALA A 265 -6.77 -22.39 -4.68
C ALA A 265 -6.09 -23.50 -3.87
N GLN A 266 -6.66 -23.89 -2.73
CA GLN A 266 -6.18 -25.01 -1.91
C GLN A 266 -6.15 -26.32 -2.72
N ARG A 267 -7.22 -26.65 -3.40
CA ARG A 267 -7.32 -27.90 -4.21
C ARG A 267 -6.28 -27.90 -5.33
N ALA A 268 -6.09 -26.78 -6.02
CA ALA A 268 -5.09 -26.65 -7.08
C ALA A 268 -3.67 -26.84 -6.54
N ARG A 269 -3.35 -26.20 -5.40
CA ARG A 269 -2.05 -26.34 -4.71
C ARG A 269 -1.79 -27.79 -4.27
N GLU A 270 -2.78 -28.46 -3.68
CA GLU A 270 -2.65 -29.85 -3.24
C GLU A 270 -2.49 -30.80 -4.43
N ALA A 271 -3.23 -30.60 -5.52
CA ALA A 271 -3.07 -31.39 -6.73
C ALA A 271 -1.68 -31.24 -7.34
N ALA A 272 -1.17 -30.02 -7.40
CA ALA A 272 0.18 -29.74 -7.88
C ALA A 272 1.26 -30.39 -6.98
N ARG A 273 1.08 -30.38 -5.65
CA ARG A 273 1.98 -31.05 -4.70
C ARG A 273 1.99 -32.56 -4.93
N LYS A 274 0.82 -33.19 -4.99
CA LYS A 274 0.69 -34.63 -5.25
C LYS A 274 1.33 -35.05 -6.57
N ALA A 275 1.13 -34.25 -7.63
CA ALA A 275 1.75 -34.53 -8.94
C ALA A 275 3.28 -34.50 -8.86
N ARG A 276 3.87 -33.50 -8.19
CA ARG A 276 5.32 -33.40 -7.98
C ARG A 276 5.87 -34.57 -7.16
N GLU A 277 5.17 -34.99 -6.11
CA GLU A 277 5.57 -36.15 -5.29
C GLU A 277 5.56 -37.45 -6.10
N LEU A 278 4.54 -37.66 -6.93
CA LEU A 278 4.46 -38.84 -7.81
C LEU A 278 5.61 -38.86 -8.83
N THR A 279 5.93 -37.72 -9.44
CA THR A 279 7.06 -37.61 -10.38
C THR A 279 8.39 -37.93 -9.70
N ARG A 280 8.62 -37.36 -8.49
CA ARG A 280 9.83 -37.68 -7.71
C ARG A 280 9.94 -39.17 -7.35
N ARG A 281 8.83 -39.81 -6.94
CA ARG A 281 8.84 -41.26 -6.62
C ARG A 281 9.13 -42.10 -7.87
N LYS A 282 8.61 -41.76 -9.04
CA LYS A 282 8.93 -42.46 -10.27
C LYS A 282 10.42 -42.36 -10.63
N SER A 283 11.01 -41.16 -10.54
CA SER A 283 12.44 -40.99 -10.85
C SER A 283 13.36 -41.74 -9.89
N VAL A 284 12.98 -41.88 -8.61
CA VAL A 284 13.75 -42.70 -7.63
C VAL A 284 13.64 -44.20 -7.93
N LEU A 285 12.47 -44.67 -8.35
CA LEU A 285 12.28 -46.09 -8.72
C LEU A 285 13.02 -46.43 -10.02
N GLU A 286 13.03 -45.56 -11.02
CA GLU A 286 13.80 -45.75 -12.26
C GLU A 286 15.31 -45.80 -11.99
N ASN A 287 15.84 -44.95 -11.12
CA ASN A 287 17.25 -44.98 -10.72
C ASN A 287 17.62 -46.21 -9.88
N SER A 288 16.70 -46.75 -9.08
CA SER A 288 16.95 -47.97 -8.29
C SER A 288 16.92 -49.23 -9.17
N THR A 289 16.13 -49.25 -10.23
CA THR A 289 16.07 -50.39 -11.19
C THR A 289 17.34 -50.48 -12.02
N LEU A 290 18.01 -49.37 -12.33
CA LEU A 290 19.29 -49.36 -13.01
C LEU A 290 20.44 -49.95 -12.13
N CYS A 291 20.34 -49.79 -10.82
CA CYS A 291 21.35 -50.32 -9.88
C CYS A 291 21.29 -51.86 -9.73
N LEU A 292 20.14 -52.48 -10.00
CA LEU A 292 19.94 -53.95 -9.92
C LEU A 292 20.37 -54.69 -11.18
N LEU A 293 20.69 -54.00 -12.29
CA LEU A 293 21.15 -54.62 -13.55
C LEU A 293 22.68 -54.77 -13.63
N TYR A 294 23.43 -54.28 -12.63
CA TYR A 294 24.90 -54.37 -12.58
C TYR A 294 25.45 -55.25 -11.43
N THR A 295 24.59 -56.00 -10.78
CA THR A 295 25.01 -57.10 -9.86
C THR A 295 24.48 -58.43 -10.42
#